data_868206397e2a62c1afa49af1cb006586
#
_entry.id   868206397e2a62c1afa49af1cb006586
#
_cell.length_a   1.000
_cell.length_b   1.000
_cell.length_c   1.000
_cell.angle_alpha   90.00
_cell.angle_beta   90.00
_cell.angle_gamma   90.00
#
_symmetry.space_group_name_H-M   'P 1'
#
loop_
_entity.id
_entity.type
_entity.pdbx_description
1 polymer ?
#
loop_
_entity_poly.entity_id
_entity_poly.type
_entity_poly.pdbx_seq_one_letter_code
_entity_poly.pdbx_strand_id
1 'polypeptide(L)'
;MAIDNMISVEFTEQELTRLGNALNEIAQVFSGKVINLTTEERKQYGSIGDKNKVFVDKCKAYMEQNIDTLPKTIDKHEFDKDYKARQQIEEPLRKLLQLAEMLSDTKILLDFDNYNGSLSYYRYVKFLATQNTPGITSIYEDLRQHFEKAAKGSKAKAQDNKPESPQTPQGE
;
A
#
# COMPACT_ATOMS: atom_id res chain seq x y z
N MET A 1 -19.04 28.23 7.59
CA MET A 1 -18.97 26.93 8.26
C MET A 1 -17.50 26.58 8.41
N ALA A 2 -17.06 26.20 9.60
CA ALA A 2 -15.73 25.64 9.80
C ALA A 2 -15.63 24.35 8.96
N ILE A 3 -14.49 24.09 8.38
CA ILE A 3 -14.23 22.82 7.68
C ILE A 3 -14.08 21.78 8.77
N ASP A 4 -14.86 20.71 8.71
CA ASP A 4 -14.71 19.58 9.65
C ASP A 4 -13.32 18.98 9.47
N ASN A 5 -12.49 19.05 10.51
CA ASN A 5 -11.18 18.41 10.55
C ASN A 5 -11.40 16.94 10.94
N MET A 6 -11.03 16.02 10.04
CA MET A 6 -11.24 14.58 10.23
C MET A 6 -10.24 13.97 11.19
N ILE A 7 -9.02 14.53 11.26
CA ILE A 7 -7.95 13.99 12.10
C ILE A 7 -7.04 15.12 12.58
N SER A 8 -6.56 15.00 13.84
CA SER A 8 -5.57 15.89 14.41
C SER A 8 -4.46 15.05 15.04
N VAL A 9 -3.33 14.96 14.37
CA VAL A 9 -2.14 14.21 14.83
C VAL A 9 -0.90 15.08 14.64
N GLU A 10 0.03 14.94 15.57
CA GLU A 10 1.35 15.55 15.51
C GLU A 10 2.39 14.51 15.93
N PHE A 11 3.48 14.44 15.20
CA PHE A 11 4.62 13.59 15.54
C PHE A 11 5.77 14.48 16.02
N THR A 12 6.23 14.24 17.23
CA THR A 12 7.41 14.90 17.76
C THR A 12 8.69 14.40 17.06
N GLU A 13 9.74 15.22 17.06
CA GLU A 13 11.04 14.80 16.50
C GLU A 13 11.59 13.53 17.18
N GLN A 14 11.34 13.39 18.49
CA GLN A 14 11.74 12.18 19.24
C GLN A 14 10.99 10.93 18.75
N GLU A 15 9.69 11.05 18.50
CA GLU A 15 8.89 9.92 17.96
C GLU A 15 9.33 9.55 16.55
N LEU A 16 9.59 10.52 15.69
CA LEU A 16 10.10 10.28 14.33
C LEU A 16 11.49 9.63 14.37
N THR A 17 12.38 10.07 15.25
CA THR A 17 13.70 9.47 15.46
C THR A 17 13.58 8.02 15.93
N ARG A 18 12.71 7.76 16.91
CA ARG A 18 12.45 6.41 17.41
C ARG A 18 11.87 5.49 16.34
N LEU A 19 10.93 6.01 15.55
CA LEU A 19 10.35 5.28 14.42
C LEU A 19 11.43 4.93 13.38
N GLY A 20 12.27 5.89 13.00
CA GLY A 20 13.38 5.67 12.08
C GLY A 20 14.36 4.60 12.58
N ASN A 21 14.73 4.65 13.85
CA ASN A 21 15.60 3.65 14.47
C ASN A 21 14.96 2.25 14.46
N ALA A 22 13.69 2.13 14.82
CA ALA A 22 12.96 0.87 14.78
C ALA A 22 12.88 0.26 13.39
N LEU A 23 12.62 1.08 12.36
CA LEU A 23 12.61 0.63 10.96
C LEU A 23 13.99 0.15 10.51
N ASN A 24 15.07 0.85 10.90
CA ASN A 24 16.44 0.45 10.61
C ASN A 24 16.80 -0.89 11.30
N GLU A 25 16.35 -1.08 12.53
CA GLU A 25 16.57 -2.33 13.27
C GLU A 25 15.84 -3.51 12.60
N ILE A 26 14.58 -3.32 12.17
CA ILE A 26 13.84 -4.30 11.39
C ILE A 26 14.59 -4.64 10.09
N ALA A 27 15.08 -3.62 9.37
CA ALA A 27 15.84 -3.83 8.13
C ALA A 27 17.14 -4.62 8.38
N GLN A 28 17.84 -4.38 9.49
CA GLN A 28 19.04 -5.13 9.87
C GLN A 28 18.72 -6.61 10.15
N VAL A 29 17.65 -6.90 10.88
CA VAL A 29 17.21 -8.29 11.14
C VAL A 29 16.90 -9.04 9.85
N PHE A 30 16.37 -8.35 8.83
CA PHE A 30 16.05 -8.93 7.53
C PHE A 30 17.24 -9.02 6.57
N SER A 31 18.34 -8.35 6.87
CA SER A 31 19.52 -8.33 5.99
C SER A 31 20.04 -9.73 5.69
N GLY A 32 20.18 -10.07 4.40
CA GLY A 32 20.61 -11.38 3.91
C GLY A 32 19.60 -12.52 4.11
N LYS A 33 18.39 -12.24 4.63
CA LYS A 33 17.38 -13.27 4.90
C LYS A 33 16.12 -13.11 4.06
N VAL A 34 15.89 -11.94 3.49
CA VAL A 34 14.70 -11.64 2.67
C VAL A 34 15.11 -11.26 1.26
N ILE A 35 14.21 -11.52 0.31
CA ILE A 35 14.41 -11.24 -1.12
C ILE A 35 13.25 -10.44 -1.67
N ASN A 36 13.50 -9.71 -2.76
CA ASN A 36 12.47 -9.08 -3.58
C ASN A 36 12.26 -9.90 -4.85
N LEU A 37 11.01 -10.30 -5.07
CA LEU A 37 10.60 -10.96 -6.30
C LEU A 37 10.19 -9.93 -7.35
N THR A 38 10.46 -10.22 -8.62
CA THR A 38 9.87 -9.50 -9.76
C THR A 38 8.37 -9.75 -9.84
N THR A 39 7.66 -8.98 -10.66
CA THR A 39 6.21 -9.17 -10.87
C THR A 39 5.92 -10.56 -11.46
N GLU A 40 6.75 -11.03 -12.39
CA GLU A 40 6.64 -12.33 -13.05
C GLU A 40 6.86 -13.47 -12.07
N GLU A 41 7.94 -13.42 -11.29
CA GLU A 41 8.24 -14.42 -10.25
C GLU A 41 7.15 -14.45 -9.17
N ARG A 42 6.60 -13.30 -8.78
CA ARG A 42 5.50 -13.23 -7.81
C ARG A 42 4.23 -13.89 -8.33
N LYS A 43 3.94 -13.76 -9.64
CA LYS A 43 2.84 -14.49 -10.29
C LYS A 43 3.10 -15.99 -10.35
N GLN A 44 4.34 -16.38 -10.67
CA GLN A 44 4.73 -17.78 -10.82
C GLN A 44 4.71 -18.51 -9.47
N TYR A 45 5.34 -17.95 -8.44
CA TYR A 45 5.50 -18.61 -7.14
C TYR A 45 4.37 -18.30 -6.14
N GLY A 46 3.65 -17.22 -6.32
CA GLY A 46 2.56 -16.77 -5.44
C GLY A 46 1.26 -17.57 -5.58
N SER A 47 1.20 -18.59 -6.46
CA SER A 47 0.02 -19.43 -6.65
C SER A 47 -0.27 -20.38 -5.48
N ILE A 48 0.66 -20.50 -4.52
CA ILE A 48 0.48 -21.28 -3.30
C ILE A 48 -0.27 -20.43 -2.29
N GLY A 49 -1.56 -20.28 -2.52
CA GLY A 49 -2.44 -19.55 -1.60
C GLY A 49 -2.87 -20.39 -0.39
N ASP A 50 -3.74 -19.83 0.44
CA ASP A 50 -4.25 -20.45 1.68
C ASP A 50 -4.85 -21.85 1.48
N LYS A 51 -5.39 -22.15 0.30
CA LYS A 51 -5.92 -23.48 -0.05
C LYS A 51 -4.84 -24.57 -0.02
N ASN A 52 -3.61 -24.23 -0.41
CA ASN A 52 -2.50 -25.18 -0.42
C ASN A 52 -1.78 -25.28 0.92
N LYS A 53 -2.00 -24.31 1.82
CA LYS A 53 -1.44 -24.34 3.18
C LYS A 53 -1.87 -25.61 3.93
N VAL A 54 -3.18 -25.91 3.90
CA VAL A 54 -3.73 -27.12 4.56
C VAL A 54 -3.14 -28.39 3.96
N PHE A 55 -2.94 -28.44 2.64
CA PHE A 55 -2.30 -29.58 1.98
C PHE A 55 -0.86 -29.75 2.45
N VAL A 56 -0.07 -28.68 2.49
CA VAL A 56 1.32 -28.69 2.98
C VAL A 56 1.40 -29.15 4.44
N ASP A 57 0.51 -28.64 5.29
CA ASP A 57 0.45 -29.01 6.72
C ASP A 57 0.16 -30.50 6.90
N LYS A 58 -0.78 -31.05 6.11
CA LYS A 58 -1.08 -32.50 6.10
C LYS A 58 0.08 -33.34 5.59
N CYS A 59 0.72 -32.92 4.50
CA CYS A 59 1.90 -33.60 3.97
C CYS A 59 3.01 -33.66 5.01
N LYS A 60 3.29 -32.53 5.68
CA LYS A 60 4.28 -32.50 6.77
C LYS A 60 3.96 -33.49 7.88
N ALA A 61 2.71 -33.53 8.34
CA ALA A 61 2.29 -34.45 9.39
C ALA A 61 2.48 -35.92 8.97
N TYR A 62 2.13 -36.28 7.74
CA TYR A 62 2.32 -37.64 7.22
C TYR A 62 3.81 -38.00 7.03
N MET A 63 4.64 -37.08 6.57
CA MET A 63 6.08 -37.26 6.45
C MET A 63 6.74 -37.52 7.81
N GLU A 64 6.21 -36.97 8.89
CA GLU A 64 6.69 -37.19 10.25
C GLU A 64 6.24 -38.55 10.81
N GLN A 65 5.00 -38.95 10.52
CA GLN A 65 4.43 -40.21 11.00
C GLN A 65 4.91 -41.43 10.25
N ASN A 66 5.26 -41.28 8.97
CA ASN A 66 5.55 -42.39 8.05
C ASN A 66 6.87 -42.10 7.29
N ILE A 67 7.98 -42.09 8.02
CA ILE A 67 9.28 -41.72 7.46
C ILE A 67 9.72 -42.65 6.30
N ASP A 68 9.28 -43.88 6.33
CA ASP A 68 9.59 -44.90 5.29
C ASP A 68 8.90 -44.61 3.94
N THR A 69 7.90 -43.74 3.94
CA THR A 69 7.19 -43.33 2.70
C THR A 69 7.83 -42.12 2.03
N LEU A 70 8.90 -41.57 2.62
CA LEU A 70 9.55 -40.36 2.11
C LEU A 70 10.33 -40.68 0.81
N PRO A 71 10.00 -40.04 -0.33
CA PRO A 71 10.74 -40.22 -1.55
C PRO A 71 12.16 -39.64 -1.44
N LYS A 72 13.14 -40.33 -2.03
CA LYS A 72 14.55 -39.90 -2.02
C LYS A 72 14.80 -38.52 -2.67
N THR A 73 13.82 -38.02 -3.41
CA THR A 73 13.88 -36.70 -4.07
C THR A 73 13.57 -35.53 -3.15
N ILE A 74 13.06 -35.81 -1.95
CA ILE A 74 12.74 -34.78 -0.95
C ILE A 74 13.81 -34.75 0.10
N ASP A 75 14.49 -33.60 0.23
CA ASP A 75 15.31 -33.30 1.42
C ASP A 75 14.38 -32.87 2.56
N LYS A 76 14.15 -33.79 3.49
CA LYS A 76 13.26 -33.55 4.63
C LYS A 76 13.78 -32.45 5.55
N HIS A 77 15.10 -32.29 5.67
CA HIS A 77 15.70 -31.26 6.52
C HIS A 77 15.44 -29.85 5.94
N GLU A 78 15.66 -29.67 4.62
CA GLU A 78 15.36 -28.40 3.98
C GLU A 78 13.83 -28.11 3.97
N PHE A 79 12.99 -29.12 3.72
CA PHE A 79 11.55 -28.97 3.82
C PHE A 79 11.10 -28.47 5.21
N ASP A 80 11.62 -29.04 6.29
CA ASP A 80 11.28 -28.67 7.66
C ASP A 80 11.81 -27.27 8.03
N LYS A 81 12.98 -26.91 7.53
CA LYS A 81 13.58 -25.59 7.70
C LYS A 81 12.73 -24.52 7.03
N ASP A 82 12.32 -24.73 5.77
CA ASP A 82 11.47 -23.80 5.02
C ASP A 82 10.08 -23.67 5.67
N TYR A 83 9.51 -24.80 6.09
CA TYR A 83 8.22 -24.81 6.79
C TYR A 83 8.27 -23.99 8.07
N LYS A 84 9.32 -24.16 8.88
CA LYS A 84 9.54 -23.42 10.12
C LYS A 84 9.77 -21.92 9.85
N ALA A 85 10.63 -21.60 8.87
CA ALA A 85 10.90 -20.22 8.48
C ALA A 85 9.62 -19.50 8.03
N ARG A 86 8.79 -20.17 7.21
CA ARG A 86 7.49 -19.65 6.79
C ARG A 86 6.60 -19.29 7.98
N GLN A 87 6.49 -20.19 8.96
CA GLN A 87 5.69 -19.93 10.18
C GLN A 87 6.25 -18.74 10.98
N GLN A 88 7.57 -18.63 11.08
CA GLN A 88 8.23 -17.57 11.86
C GLN A 88 8.01 -16.17 11.25
N ILE A 89 7.91 -16.06 9.92
CA ILE A 89 7.70 -14.77 9.26
C ILE A 89 6.22 -14.36 9.16
N GLU A 90 5.27 -15.27 9.37
CA GLU A 90 3.84 -15.03 9.17
C GLU A 90 3.29 -13.94 10.10
N GLU A 91 3.63 -14.00 11.38
CA GLU A 91 3.18 -13.02 12.37
C GLU A 91 3.85 -11.64 12.20
N PRO A 92 5.18 -11.53 12.06
CA PRO A 92 5.85 -10.27 11.76
C PRO A 92 5.31 -9.61 10.48
N LEU A 93 5.12 -10.40 9.41
CA LEU A 93 4.56 -9.89 8.15
C LEU A 93 3.17 -9.28 8.36
N ARG A 94 2.27 -10.01 9.04
CA ARG A 94 0.93 -9.52 9.34
C ARG A 94 0.97 -8.23 10.15
N LYS A 95 1.87 -8.14 11.13
CA LYS A 95 2.02 -6.93 11.94
C LYS A 95 2.52 -5.73 11.14
N LEU A 96 3.52 -5.95 10.28
CA LEU A 96 4.04 -4.89 9.40
C LEU A 96 2.98 -4.40 8.41
N LEU A 97 2.21 -5.30 7.80
CA LEU A 97 1.12 -4.93 6.90
C LEU A 97 0.05 -4.12 7.63
N GLN A 98 -0.35 -4.52 8.83
CA GLN A 98 -1.31 -3.78 9.65
C GLN A 98 -0.82 -2.36 9.98
N LEU A 99 0.46 -2.22 10.37
CA LEU A 99 1.03 -0.91 10.67
C LEU A 99 1.12 -0.03 9.42
N ALA A 100 1.49 -0.61 8.27
CA ALA A 100 1.54 0.08 6.99
C ALA A 100 0.14 0.57 6.56
N GLU A 101 -0.90 -0.25 6.72
CA GLU A 101 -2.29 0.12 6.45
C GLU A 101 -2.74 1.29 7.33
N MET A 102 -2.51 1.21 8.65
CA MET A 102 -2.85 2.30 9.58
C MET A 102 -2.17 3.62 9.23
N LEU A 103 -0.89 3.59 8.85
CA LEU A 103 -0.16 4.79 8.40
C LEU A 103 -0.73 5.33 7.09
N SER A 104 -1.07 4.45 6.15
CA SER A 104 -1.68 4.83 4.88
C SER A 104 -3.03 5.50 5.09
N ASP A 105 -3.89 4.94 5.92
CA ASP A 105 -5.21 5.49 6.22
C ASP A 105 -5.11 6.85 6.92
N THR A 106 -4.18 6.96 7.89
CA THR A 106 -3.90 8.24 8.55
C THR A 106 -3.46 9.30 7.53
N LYS A 107 -2.55 8.94 6.61
CA LYS A 107 -2.10 9.84 5.55
C LYS A 107 -3.25 10.26 4.63
N ILE A 108 -4.16 9.35 4.28
CA ILE A 108 -5.32 9.65 3.45
C ILE A 108 -6.20 10.73 4.10
N LEU A 109 -6.47 10.62 5.41
CA LEU A 109 -7.26 11.61 6.13
C LEU A 109 -6.55 12.97 6.21
N LEU A 110 -5.25 12.99 6.47
CA LEU A 110 -4.46 14.22 6.46
C LEU A 110 -4.44 14.90 5.09
N ASP A 111 -4.28 14.12 4.02
CA ASP A 111 -4.32 14.61 2.64
C ASP A 111 -5.72 15.18 2.31
N PHE A 112 -6.79 14.54 2.78
CA PHE A 112 -8.16 15.00 2.60
C PHE A 112 -8.41 16.35 3.31
N ASP A 113 -8.01 16.49 4.57
CA ASP A 113 -8.17 17.73 5.33
C ASP A 113 -7.37 18.88 4.71
N ASN A 114 -6.10 18.61 4.32
CA ASN A 114 -5.26 19.58 3.63
C ASN A 114 -5.85 20.01 2.28
N TYR A 115 -6.42 19.06 1.51
CA TYR A 115 -7.05 19.37 0.25
C TYR A 115 -8.29 20.25 0.42
N ASN A 116 -9.16 19.96 1.38
CA ASN A 116 -10.34 20.77 1.67
C ASN A 116 -9.97 22.17 2.15
N GLY A 117 -8.96 22.28 3.01
CA GLY A 117 -8.39 23.56 3.43
C GLY A 117 -7.86 24.37 2.25
N SER A 118 -7.11 23.72 1.36
CA SER A 118 -6.57 24.34 0.15
C SER A 118 -7.67 24.79 -0.81
N LEU A 119 -8.74 24.03 -1.00
CA LEU A 119 -9.90 24.41 -1.80
C LEU A 119 -10.60 25.66 -1.24
N SER A 120 -10.73 25.73 0.08
CA SER A 120 -11.35 26.89 0.74
C SER A 120 -10.49 28.14 0.58
N TYR A 121 -9.16 27.99 0.74
CA TYR A 121 -8.21 29.08 0.49
C TYR A 121 -8.28 29.54 -0.97
N TYR A 122 -8.26 28.62 -1.93
CA TYR A 122 -8.36 28.94 -3.36
C TYR A 122 -9.65 29.70 -3.71
N ARG A 123 -10.80 29.28 -3.15
CA ARG A 123 -12.08 29.95 -3.36
C ARG A 123 -12.06 31.38 -2.78
N TYR A 124 -11.44 31.56 -1.63
CA TYR A 124 -11.32 32.87 -1.01
C TYR A 124 -10.38 33.79 -1.79
N VAL A 125 -9.23 33.30 -2.23
CA VAL A 125 -8.30 34.06 -3.10
C VAL A 125 -8.97 34.46 -4.41
N LYS A 126 -9.73 33.53 -5.02
CA LYS A 126 -10.54 33.83 -6.20
C LYS A 126 -11.53 34.96 -5.96
N PHE A 127 -12.24 34.95 -4.83
CA PHE A 127 -13.16 36.02 -4.46
C PHE A 127 -12.41 37.35 -4.29
N LEU A 128 -11.29 37.40 -3.57
CA LEU A 128 -10.50 38.61 -3.40
C LEU A 128 -9.95 39.16 -4.73
N ALA A 129 -9.58 38.30 -5.67
CA ALA A 129 -9.16 38.70 -7.01
C ALA A 129 -10.28 39.41 -7.77
N THR A 130 -11.56 39.02 -7.60
CA THR A 130 -12.71 39.71 -8.19
C THR A 130 -12.96 41.09 -7.55
N GLN A 131 -12.46 41.32 -6.34
CA GLN A 131 -12.53 42.63 -5.65
C GLN A 131 -11.35 43.53 -6.00
N ASN A 132 -10.50 43.17 -6.93
CA ASN A 132 -9.28 43.90 -7.33
C ASN A 132 -8.34 44.18 -6.15
N THR A 133 -8.25 43.28 -5.18
CA THR A 133 -7.34 43.43 -4.03
C THR A 133 -5.89 43.40 -4.51
N PRO A 134 -5.05 44.38 -4.16
CA PRO A 134 -3.67 44.46 -4.63
C PRO A 134 -2.87 43.18 -4.31
N GLY A 135 -2.13 42.66 -5.30
CA GLY A 135 -1.23 41.50 -5.14
C GLY A 135 -1.93 40.12 -5.18
N ILE A 136 -3.26 40.08 -5.11
CA ILE A 136 -4.00 38.80 -5.05
C ILE A 136 -4.19 38.18 -6.44
N THR A 137 -4.26 38.96 -7.49
CA THR A 137 -4.48 38.46 -8.85
C THR A 137 -3.36 37.49 -9.28
N SER A 138 -2.10 37.81 -8.99
CA SER A 138 -0.98 36.92 -9.31
C SER A 138 -1.02 35.59 -8.55
N ILE A 139 -1.41 35.63 -7.27
CA ILE A 139 -1.59 34.42 -6.43
C ILE A 139 -2.72 33.57 -7.01
N TYR A 140 -3.85 34.19 -7.39
CA TYR A 140 -4.96 33.47 -7.96
C TYR A 140 -4.59 32.79 -9.30
N GLU A 141 -3.89 33.48 -10.19
CA GLU A 141 -3.50 32.95 -11.48
C GLU A 141 -2.52 31.78 -11.35
N ASP A 142 -1.55 31.88 -10.43
CA ASP A 142 -0.62 30.79 -10.13
C ASP A 142 -1.37 29.56 -9.60
N LEU A 143 -2.19 29.71 -8.58
CA LEU A 143 -2.99 28.62 -8.01
C LEU A 143 -3.94 28.01 -9.03
N ARG A 144 -4.54 28.82 -9.90
CA ARG A 144 -5.45 28.38 -10.96
C ARG A 144 -4.76 27.42 -11.93
N GLN A 145 -3.53 27.73 -12.37
CA GLN A 145 -2.77 26.86 -13.28
C GLN A 145 -2.53 25.47 -12.67
N HIS A 146 -2.19 25.41 -11.40
CA HIS A 146 -1.98 24.14 -10.70
C HIS A 146 -3.27 23.35 -10.51
N PHE A 147 -4.36 24.01 -10.15
CA PHE A 147 -5.67 23.41 -9.98
C PHE A 147 -6.22 22.83 -11.30
N GLU A 148 -6.14 23.55 -12.40
CA GLU A 148 -6.60 23.10 -13.71
C GLU A 148 -5.77 21.92 -14.26
N LYS A 149 -4.45 21.92 -14.04
CA LYS A 149 -3.58 20.79 -14.41
C LYS A 149 -3.94 19.53 -13.64
N ALA A 150 -4.16 19.63 -12.33
CA ALA A 150 -4.55 18.49 -11.49
C ALA A 150 -5.91 17.92 -11.91
N ALA A 151 -6.89 18.77 -12.24
CA ALA A 151 -8.21 18.36 -12.70
C ALA A 151 -8.16 17.63 -14.07
N LYS A 152 -7.28 18.04 -14.98
CA LYS A 152 -7.08 17.36 -16.27
C LYS A 152 -6.40 16.01 -16.11
N GLY A 153 -5.41 15.90 -15.24
CA GLY A 153 -4.72 14.64 -14.95
C GLY A 153 -5.65 13.59 -14.32
N SER A 154 -6.57 13.99 -13.46
CA SER A 154 -7.57 13.11 -12.84
C SER A 154 -8.57 12.55 -13.87
N LYS A 155 -8.99 13.37 -14.84
CA LYS A 155 -9.90 12.93 -15.90
C LYS A 155 -9.26 11.97 -16.90
N ALA A 156 -7.97 12.15 -17.22
CA ALA A 156 -7.23 11.24 -18.09
C ALA A 156 -7.10 9.84 -17.45
N LYS A 157 -6.75 9.76 -16.16
CA LYS A 157 -6.67 8.49 -15.42
C LYS A 157 -8.02 7.78 -15.25
N ALA A 158 -9.13 8.51 -15.18
CA ALA A 158 -10.46 7.93 -15.07
C ALA A 158 -10.96 7.35 -16.41
N GLN A 159 -10.47 7.83 -17.55
CA GLN A 159 -10.80 7.27 -18.88
C GLN A 159 -10.04 5.99 -19.19
N ASP A 160 -8.78 5.85 -18.75
CA ASP A 160 -7.97 4.64 -18.95
C ASP A 160 -8.47 3.44 -18.10
N ASN A 161 -9.22 3.68 -17.04
CA ASN A 161 -9.76 2.65 -16.15
C ASN A 161 -11.22 2.26 -16.43
N LYS A 162 -11.77 2.62 -17.60
CA LYS A 162 -13.13 2.16 -17.97
C LYS A 162 -13.04 0.74 -18.53
N PRO A 163 -13.67 -0.27 -17.88
CA PRO A 163 -13.68 -1.62 -18.43
C PRO A 163 -14.38 -1.63 -19.80
N GLU A 164 -13.74 -2.25 -20.79
CA GLU A 164 -14.34 -2.52 -22.09
C GLU A 164 -15.63 -3.31 -21.90
N SER A 165 -16.71 -2.77 -22.41
CA SER A 165 -18.01 -3.46 -22.42
C SER A 165 -17.90 -4.74 -23.23
N PRO A 166 -18.46 -5.90 -22.78
CA PRO A 166 -18.44 -7.13 -23.56
C PRO A 166 -19.14 -6.93 -24.89
N GLN A 167 -18.45 -7.19 -25.98
CA GLN A 167 -19.04 -7.26 -27.30
C GLN A 167 -19.97 -8.49 -27.35
N THR A 168 -21.25 -8.25 -27.55
CA THR A 168 -22.25 -9.29 -27.81
C THR A 168 -21.94 -9.95 -29.16
N PRO A 169 -21.79 -11.27 -29.26
CA PRO A 169 -21.67 -11.94 -30.55
C PRO A 169 -23.00 -11.81 -31.30
N GLN A 170 -22.96 -11.19 -32.47
CA GLN A 170 -24.07 -11.26 -33.44
C GLN A 170 -24.05 -12.69 -34.00
N GLY A 171 -25.15 -13.44 -33.76
CA GLY A 171 -25.36 -14.74 -34.34
C GLY A 171 -25.74 -14.62 -35.81
N GLU A 172 -25.20 -15.56 -36.59
CA GLU A 172 -25.80 -16.14 -37.78
C GLU A 172 -26.39 -17.50 -37.44
#